data_6b7575ad3c8269b6a8cd1a3ec7077668
#
_entry.id   6b7575ad3c8269b6a8cd1a3ec7077668
#
_cell.length_a   1.000
_cell.length_b   1.000
_cell.length_c   1.000
_cell.angle_alpha   90.00
_cell.angle_beta   90.00
_cell.angle_gamma   90.00
#
_symmetry.space_group_name_H-M   'P 1'
#
loop_
_entity.id
_entity.type
_entity.pdbx_description
1 polymer ?
#
loop_
_entity_poly.entity_id
_entity_poly.type
_entity_poly.pdbx_seq_one_letter_code
_entity_poly.pdbx_strand_id
1 'polypeptide(L)'
;MKSDINDLCEAFLAALTNAGYAVKSIENYKQVSNRFKKFCAENGYDTYTVNIGQIFADNVFNEETGAFVGYRNVMYGRFVRLINSFYLQGAFDFSMVKKEKSLPTSTQLIELYQNYMKHLKAQYSNNGTVGFFQNGILCLLRYMEKSDITSLTDLAVADVVDYICSWPQKHQRNVLCILRNIFRYFEREDLYFAVAGIHPYRAKRIVPMFTEDEVANIKEALSSCVSHRDAAIFLLGLTTGMRAVDVVNLRLSDIDWKNETIFFQQSKTGNAVCLPLTTDIGNSIYRYILEERPKVNDDHVFLRSQAPFRSLEGHSTCYCIVSNILQRAGIQKDDRIWGMCMLRHNAASTMVQNSIPLATIAAILGHAGTRTTDIYITADINNLKECVLPLVGISRKVNP
;
A
#
# COMPACT_ATOMS: atom_id res chain seq x y z
N MET A 1 -6.15 33.78 -19.41
CA MET A 1 -6.68 34.56 -18.30
C MET A 1 -5.53 35.37 -17.71
N LYS A 2 -5.58 36.72 -17.71
CA LYS A 2 -4.68 37.52 -16.86
C LYS A 2 -5.14 37.28 -15.43
N SER A 3 -4.45 36.49 -14.68
CA SER A 3 -4.88 36.19 -13.31
C SER A 3 -4.15 37.13 -12.38
N ASP A 4 -4.85 38.18 -12.03
CA ASP A 4 -4.60 38.88 -10.77
C ASP A 4 -4.49 37.83 -9.67
N ILE A 5 -3.50 37.99 -8.79
CA ILE A 5 -3.23 37.04 -7.71
C ILE A 5 -4.40 36.92 -6.74
N ASN A 6 -5.12 38.03 -6.49
CA ASN A 6 -6.27 38.05 -5.59
C ASN A 6 -7.43 37.26 -6.18
N ASP A 7 -7.76 37.51 -7.45
CA ASP A 7 -8.85 36.84 -8.17
C ASP A 7 -8.57 35.33 -8.28
N LEU A 8 -7.32 34.95 -8.57
CA LEU A 8 -6.92 33.54 -8.64
C LEU A 8 -7.07 32.85 -7.30
N CYS A 9 -6.64 33.48 -6.20
CA CYS A 9 -6.74 32.93 -4.85
C CYS A 9 -8.21 32.76 -4.40
N GLU A 10 -9.08 33.68 -4.75
CA GLU A 10 -10.51 33.60 -4.43
C GLU A 10 -11.20 32.51 -5.24
N ALA A 11 -10.94 32.46 -6.54
CA ALA A 11 -11.44 31.39 -7.40
C ALA A 11 -10.94 30.00 -6.94
N PHE A 12 -9.68 29.90 -6.54
CA PHE A 12 -9.07 28.68 -5.98
C PHE A 12 -9.80 28.22 -4.70
N LEU A 13 -10.07 29.12 -3.74
CA LEU A 13 -10.78 28.78 -2.50
C LEU A 13 -12.24 28.38 -2.77
N ALA A 14 -12.92 29.08 -3.68
CA ALA A 14 -14.27 28.73 -4.12
C ALA A 14 -14.30 27.34 -4.77
N ALA A 15 -13.32 27.02 -5.62
CA ALA A 15 -13.19 25.72 -6.25
C ALA A 15 -12.92 24.59 -5.24
N LEU A 16 -12.15 24.82 -4.17
CA LEU A 16 -11.96 23.85 -3.08
C LEU A 16 -13.26 23.60 -2.32
N THR A 17 -14.06 24.65 -2.10
CA THR A 17 -15.38 24.54 -1.48
C THR A 17 -16.31 23.69 -2.32
N ASN A 18 -16.37 23.95 -3.63
CA ASN A 18 -17.17 23.17 -4.58
C ASN A 18 -16.70 21.71 -4.71
N ALA A 19 -15.40 21.45 -4.51
CA ALA A 19 -14.84 20.12 -4.46
C ALA A 19 -15.12 19.36 -3.15
N GLY A 20 -15.87 19.96 -2.20
CA GLY A 20 -16.31 19.35 -0.97
C GLY A 20 -15.24 19.25 0.12
N TYR A 21 -14.23 20.12 0.10
CA TYR A 21 -13.25 20.16 1.18
C TYR A 21 -13.88 20.59 2.51
N ALA A 22 -13.43 19.96 3.62
CA ALA A 22 -13.88 20.32 4.94
C ALA A 22 -13.52 21.78 5.29
N VAL A 23 -14.41 22.48 6.02
CA VAL A 23 -14.26 23.89 6.43
C VAL A 23 -12.86 24.17 7.01
N LYS A 24 -12.39 23.34 7.94
CA LYS A 24 -11.05 23.49 8.54
C LYS A 24 -9.90 23.39 7.51
N SER A 25 -10.05 22.56 6.49
CA SER A 25 -9.06 22.48 5.40
C SER A 25 -9.07 23.74 4.54
N ILE A 26 -10.25 24.28 4.25
CA ILE A 26 -10.42 25.54 3.51
C ILE A 26 -9.81 26.69 4.31
N GLU A 27 -10.03 26.74 5.62
CA GLU A 27 -9.42 27.74 6.51
C GLU A 27 -7.89 27.69 6.46
N ASN A 28 -7.30 26.49 6.50
CA ASN A 28 -5.85 26.33 6.37
C ASN A 28 -5.35 26.85 5.01
N TYR A 29 -6.03 26.51 3.92
CA TYR A 29 -5.67 27.03 2.59
C TYR A 29 -5.88 28.55 2.50
N LYS A 30 -6.91 29.11 3.13
CA LYS A 30 -7.13 30.56 3.22
C LYS A 30 -5.98 31.26 3.93
N GLN A 31 -5.49 30.69 5.04
CA GLN A 31 -4.32 31.23 5.74
C GLN A 31 -3.07 31.22 4.87
N VAL A 32 -2.82 30.12 4.15
CA VAL A 32 -1.68 30.04 3.24
C VAL A 32 -1.84 31.01 2.07
N SER A 33 -3.04 31.10 1.49
CA SER A 33 -3.38 32.08 0.44
C SER A 33 -3.12 33.53 0.89
N ASN A 34 -3.51 33.89 2.10
CA ASN A 34 -3.22 35.22 2.64
C ASN A 34 -1.73 35.49 2.79
N ARG A 35 -0.95 34.51 3.24
CA ARG A 35 0.52 34.61 3.30
C ARG A 35 1.14 34.73 1.91
N PHE A 36 0.59 34.01 0.93
CA PHE A 36 1.03 34.10 -0.45
C PHE A 36 0.74 35.48 -1.05
N LYS A 37 -0.48 36.04 -0.85
CA LYS A 37 -0.83 37.40 -1.26
C LYS A 37 0.11 38.43 -0.66
N LYS A 38 0.42 38.31 0.64
CA LYS A 38 1.37 39.20 1.33
C LYS A 38 2.78 39.11 0.73
N PHE A 39 3.27 37.89 0.54
CA PHE A 39 4.57 37.62 -0.12
C PHE A 39 4.63 38.25 -1.52
N CYS A 40 3.59 38.13 -2.32
CA CYS A 40 3.56 38.72 -3.65
C CYS A 40 3.57 40.27 -3.58
N ALA A 41 2.80 40.88 -2.68
CA ALA A 41 2.79 42.31 -2.51
C ALA A 41 4.16 42.85 -2.06
N GLU A 42 4.84 42.18 -1.14
CA GLU A 42 6.17 42.55 -0.65
C GLU A 42 7.26 42.45 -1.72
N ASN A 43 7.07 41.56 -2.73
CA ASN A 43 8.02 41.39 -3.82
C ASN A 43 7.58 42.02 -5.15
N GLY A 44 6.50 42.81 -5.15
CA GLY A 44 6.02 43.52 -6.35
C GLY A 44 5.45 42.63 -7.44
N TYR A 45 4.87 41.47 -7.10
CA TYR A 45 4.21 40.59 -8.03
C TYR A 45 2.70 40.83 -8.11
N ASP A 46 2.21 41.28 -9.27
CA ASP A 46 0.78 41.55 -9.48
C ASP A 46 0.07 40.40 -10.18
N THR A 47 0.81 39.61 -10.96
CA THR A 47 0.25 38.51 -11.74
C THR A 47 0.91 37.18 -11.37
N TYR A 48 0.08 36.12 -11.32
CA TYR A 48 0.57 34.79 -10.98
C TYR A 48 1.35 34.15 -12.11
N THR A 49 2.48 33.54 -11.78
CA THR A 49 3.22 32.59 -12.64
C THR A 49 3.62 31.37 -11.83
N VAL A 50 3.81 30.23 -12.50
CA VAL A 50 4.27 28.99 -11.88
C VAL A 50 5.58 29.17 -11.10
N ASN A 51 6.49 30.02 -11.65
CA ASN A 51 7.76 30.34 -11.02
C ASN A 51 7.58 31.10 -9.68
N ILE A 52 6.67 32.07 -9.61
CA ILE A 52 6.37 32.80 -8.36
C ILE A 52 5.82 31.82 -7.33
N GLY A 53 4.95 30.90 -7.74
CA GLY A 53 4.47 29.82 -6.87
C GLY A 53 5.62 29.00 -6.30
N GLN A 54 6.59 28.61 -7.12
CA GLN A 54 7.74 27.82 -6.69
C GLN A 54 8.62 28.60 -5.70
N ILE A 55 8.93 29.86 -5.97
CA ILE A 55 9.69 30.72 -5.04
C ILE A 55 9.00 30.81 -3.67
N PHE A 56 7.67 30.95 -3.67
CA PHE A 56 6.91 30.94 -2.41
C PHE A 56 6.98 29.55 -1.73
N ALA A 57 6.88 28.45 -2.47
CA ALA A 57 6.97 27.10 -1.91
C ALA A 57 8.32 26.83 -1.24
N ASP A 58 9.40 27.43 -1.76
CA ASP A 58 10.75 27.29 -1.25
C ASP A 58 11.05 28.16 -0.01
N ASN A 59 10.15 29.11 0.33
CA ASN A 59 10.25 29.94 1.54
C ASN A 59 9.85 29.14 2.79
N VAL A 60 10.68 28.16 3.13
CA VAL A 60 10.42 27.20 4.23
C VAL A 60 11.16 27.53 5.52
N PHE A 61 12.01 28.56 5.51
CA PHE A 61 12.75 29.02 6.68
C PHE A 61 12.06 30.21 7.37
N ASN A 62 12.24 30.31 8.66
CA ASN A 62 11.82 31.49 9.41
C ASN A 62 12.86 32.61 9.18
N GLU A 63 12.41 33.79 8.76
CA GLU A 63 13.27 34.92 8.43
C GLU A 63 14.04 35.49 9.65
N GLU A 64 13.46 35.39 10.85
CA GLU A 64 14.08 35.91 12.08
C GLU A 64 15.08 34.92 12.69
N THR A 65 14.77 33.62 12.65
CA THR A 65 15.55 32.60 13.35
C THR A 65 16.40 31.73 12.42
N GLY A 66 16.20 31.81 11.11
CA GLY A 66 16.82 30.92 10.12
C GLY A 66 16.41 29.45 10.24
N ALA A 67 15.46 29.12 11.12
CA ALA A 67 15.06 27.75 11.39
C ALA A 67 14.12 27.20 10.31
N PHE A 68 14.30 25.93 9.95
CA PHE A 68 13.41 25.22 9.03
C PHE A 68 12.01 25.01 9.65
N VAL A 69 10.97 25.41 8.93
CA VAL A 69 9.57 25.28 9.35
C VAL A 69 8.87 24.18 8.58
N GLY A 70 8.80 22.98 9.16
CA GLY A 70 8.21 21.79 8.52
C GLY A 70 6.76 21.99 8.05
N TYR A 71 5.96 22.77 8.76
CA TYR A 71 4.60 23.14 8.35
C TYR A 71 4.60 23.92 7.02
N ARG A 72 5.49 24.91 6.86
CA ARG A 72 5.60 25.68 5.61
C ARG A 72 5.94 24.77 4.45
N ASN A 73 6.94 23.91 4.60
CA ASN A 73 7.37 22.94 3.57
C ASN A 73 6.19 22.07 3.07
N VAL A 74 5.37 21.57 3.96
CA VAL A 74 4.22 20.71 3.60
C VAL A 74 3.07 21.51 3.00
N MET A 75 2.69 22.61 3.66
CA MET A 75 1.48 23.35 3.28
C MET A 75 1.69 24.27 2.08
N TYR A 76 2.85 24.94 1.98
CA TYR A 76 3.16 25.78 0.83
C TYR A 76 3.32 24.94 -0.42
N GLY A 77 4.05 23.82 -0.34
CA GLY A 77 4.19 22.88 -1.47
C GLY A 77 2.85 22.31 -1.95
N ARG A 78 1.92 21.98 -1.01
CA ARG A 78 0.57 21.53 -1.38
C ARG A 78 -0.25 22.64 -2.03
N PHE A 79 -0.24 23.83 -1.46
CA PHE A 79 -0.95 24.99 -1.98
C PHE A 79 -0.47 25.31 -3.39
N VAL A 80 0.84 25.45 -3.58
CA VAL A 80 1.42 25.80 -4.87
C VAL A 80 1.13 24.76 -5.93
N ARG A 81 1.20 23.48 -5.60
CA ARG A 81 0.84 22.42 -6.55
C ARG A 81 -0.61 22.52 -6.99
N LEU A 82 -1.54 22.72 -6.05
CA LEU A 82 -2.97 22.79 -6.37
C LEU A 82 -3.31 24.08 -7.12
N ILE A 83 -2.73 25.23 -6.74
CA ILE A 83 -3.00 26.50 -7.44
C ILE A 83 -2.37 26.49 -8.84
N ASN A 84 -1.20 25.85 -9.04
CA ASN A 84 -0.60 25.65 -10.35
C ASN A 84 -1.50 24.82 -11.28
N SER A 85 -2.02 23.67 -10.80
CA SER A 85 -2.92 22.87 -11.62
C SER A 85 -4.21 23.61 -11.93
N PHE A 86 -4.77 24.31 -10.96
CA PHE A 86 -5.96 25.12 -11.14
C PHE A 86 -5.74 26.29 -12.14
N TYR A 87 -4.59 26.96 -12.05
CA TYR A 87 -4.20 28.02 -12.96
C TYR A 87 -4.01 27.54 -14.41
N LEU A 88 -3.36 26.39 -14.60
CA LEU A 88 -3.02 25.86 -15.93
C LEU A 88 -4.18 25.14 -16.59
N GLN A 89 -5.02 24.45 -15.82
CA GLN A 89 -6.01 23.49 -16.33
C GLN A 89 -7.46 23.85 -15.96
N GLY A 90 -7.67 24.83 -15.09
CA GLY A 90 -8.98 25.12 -14.51
C GLY A 90 -9.51 24.06 -13.55
N ALA A 91 -8.72 23.03 -13.24
CA ALA A 91 -9.06 21.90 -12.38
C ALA A 91 -7.90 21.50 -11.50
N PHE A 92 -8.20 20.82 -10.38
CA PHE A 92 -7.18 20.33 -9.48
C PHE A 92 -6.58 19.01 -9.96
N ASP A 93 -5.25 18.96 -10.05
CA ASP A 93 -4.53 17.70 -10.15
C ASP A 93 -4.21 17.16 -8.74
N PHE A 94 -4.89 16.10 -8.39
CA PHE A 94 -4.69 15.39 -7.12
C PHE A 94 -3.74 14.20 -7.23
N SER A 95 -3.07 14.03 -8.36
CA SER A 95 -2.07 12.98 -8.51
C SER A 95 -1.01 13.10 -7.40
N MET A 96 -0.64 11.96 -6.82
CA MET A 96 0.42 11.98 -5.81
C MET A 96 1.75 12.26 -6.51
N VAL A 97 2.40 13.35 -6.16
CA VAL A 97 3.80 13.57 -6.53
C VAL A 97 4.63 12.47 -5.86
N LYS A 98 5.04 11.51 -6.63
CA LYS A 98 6.04 10.54 -6.17
C LYS A 98 7.32 11.34 -5.97
N LYS A 99 7.83 11.40 -4.73
CA LYS A 99 9.17 11.95 -4.49
C LYS A 99 10.14 11.24 -5.43
N GLU A 100 10.86 12.01 -6.21
CA GLU A 100 11.97 11.47 -6.98
C GLU A 100 12.93 10.79 -6.02
N LYS A 101 13.30 9.57 -6.37
CA LYS A 101 14.25 8.82 -5.55
C LYS A 101 15.61 9.44 -5.77
N SER A 102 16.29 9.80 -4.68
CA SER A 102 17.66 10.31 -4.79
C SER A 102 18.55 9.30 -5.52
N LEU A 103 19.15 9.73 -6.61
CA LEU A 103 20.13 8.95 -7.36
C LEU A 103 21.50 9.06 -6.67
N PRO A 104 22.44 8.14 -6.95
CA PRO A 104 23.84 8.30 -6.60
C PRO A 104 24.41 9.59 -7.22
N THR A 105 25.52 10.08 -6.70
CA THR A 105 26.23 11.26 -7.24
C THR A 105 27.20 10.90 -8.37
N SER A 106 27.73 9.67 -8.34
CA SER A 106 28.66 9.16 -9.35
C SER A 106 27.96 8.94 -10.70
N THR A 107 28.52 9.52 -11.77
CA THR A 107 28.02 9.38 -13.15
C THR A 107 27.96 7.90 -13.57
N GLN A 108 28.99 7.12 -13.21
CA GLN A 108 29.08 5.69 -13.54
C GLN A 108 27.94 4.90 -12.88
N LEU A 109 27.63 5.17 -11.60
CA LEU A 109 26.55 4.52 -10.89
C LEU A 109 25.18 4.96 -11.40
N ILE A 110 25.03 6.20 -11.88
CA ILE A 110 23.82 6.68 -12.54
C ILE A 110 23.58 5.92 -13.85
N GLU A 111 24.61 5.71 -14.65
CA GLU A 111 24.52 4.96 -15.91
C GLU A 111 24.12 3.50 -15.67
N LEU A 112 24.72 2.84 -14.67
CA LEU A 112 24.33 1.51 -14.22
C LEU A 112 22.84 1.45 -13.86
N TYR A 113 22.36 2.40 -13.08
CA TYR A 113 20.96 2.51 -12.70
C TYR A 113 20.05 2.66 -13.93
N GLN A 114 20.39 3.56 -14.86
CA GLN A 114 19.57 3.83 -16.04
C GLN A 114 19.48 2.59 -16.95
N ASN A 115 20.58 1.89 -17.18
CA ASN A 115 20.63 0.66 -17.98
C ASN A 115 19.76 -0.43 -17.35
N TYR A 116 19.89 -0.64 -16.05
CA TYR A 116 19.06 -1.62 -15.34
C TYR A 116 17.58 -1.25 -15.35
N MET A 117 17.23 0.02 -15.19
CA MET A 117 15.85 0.49 -15.25
C MET A 117 15.21 0.30 -16.63
N LYS A 118 15.98 0.50 -17.69
CA LYS A 118 15.53 0.22 -19.07
C LYS A 118 15.19 -1.27 -19.23
N HIS A 119 16.06 -2.16 -18.75
CA HIS A 119 15.84 -3.60 -18.74
C HIS A 119 14.58 -3.98 -17.95
N LEU A 120 14.43 -3.49 -16.71
CA LEU A 120 13.29 -3.81 -15.87
C LEU A 120 11.95 -3.41 -16.50
N LYS A 121 11.89 -2.23 -17.12
CA LYS A 121 10.67 -1.75 -17.80
C LYS A 121 10.34 -2.57 -19.04
N ALA A 122 11.33 -3.13 -19.72
CA ALA A 122 11.12 -4.04 -20.84
C ALA A 122 10.66 -5.44 -20.39
N GLN A 123 11.18 -5.91 -19.25
CA GLN A 123 10.90 -7.27 -18.75
C GLN A 123 9.60 -7.36 -17.95
N TYR A 124 9.23 -6.32 -17.19
CA TYR A 124 8.09 -6.35 -16.27
C TYR A 124 7.06 -5.28 -16.59
N SER A 125 5.83 -5.70 -16.84
CA SER A 125 4.68 -4.79 -17.00
C SER A 125 4.13 -4.28 -15.66
N ASN A 126 4.39 -4.98 -14.54
CA ASN A 126 3.88 -4.62 -13.23
C ASN A 126 4.76 -3.56 -12.55
N ASN A 127 4.21 -2.37 -12.37
CA ASN A 127 4.89 -1.24 -11.73
C ASN A 127 5.37 -1.55 -10.29
N GLY A 128 4.67 -2.41 -9.55
CA GLY A 128 5.07 -2.83 -8.20
C GLY A 128 6.36 -3.66 -8.23
N THR A 129 6.50 -4.57 -9.19
CA THR A 129 7.71 -5.36 -9.39
C THR A 129 8.88 -4.49 -9.84
N VAL A 130 8.64 -3.60 -10.81
CA VAL A 130 9.66 -2.61 -11.23
C VAL A 130 10.10 -1.75 -10.04
N GLY A 131 9.16 -1.23 -9.26
CA GLY A 131 9.46 -0.43 -8.07
C GLY A 131 10.23 -1.18 -6.98
N PHE A 132 9.98 -2.48 -6.81
CA PHE A 132 10.72 -3.34 -5.88
C PHE A 132 12.18 -3.47 -6.27
N PHE A 133 12.48 -3.82 -7.53
CA PHE A 133 13.85 -3.91 -8.02
C PHE A 133 14.54 -2.54 -8.12
N GLN A 134 13.81 -1.48 -8.49
CA GLN A 134 14.31 -0.11 -8.49
C GLN A 134 14.79 0.33 -7.10
N ASN A 135 14.01 0.06 -6.04
CA ASN A 135 14.44 0.37 -4.68
C ASN A 135 15.69 -0.43 -4.31
N GLY A 136 15.74 -1.69 -4.72
CA GLY A 136 16.85 -2.56 -4.39
C GLY A 136 18.17 -2.14 -5.03
N ILE A 137 18.16 -1.82 -6.32
CA ILE A 137 19.39 -1.34 -6.96
C ILE A 137 19.85 0.00 -6.37
N LEU A 138 18.95 0.93 -6.08
CA LEU A 138 19.31 2.19 -5.43
C LEU A 138 19.94 1.99 -4.06
N CYS A 139 19.50 0.99 -3.29
CA CYS A 139 20.11 0.65 -2.01
C CYS A 139 21.51 0.09 -2.20
N LEU A 140 21.71 -0.79 -3.19
CA LEU A 140 23.04 -1.33 -3.51
C LEU A 140 24.00 -0.24 -3.98
N LEU A 141 23.57 0.61 -4.91
CA LEU A 141 24.43 1.70 -5.44
C LEU A 141 24.82 2.71 -4.37
N ARG A 142 23.93 3.02 -3.42
CA ARG A 142 24.28 3.86 -2.25
C ARG A 142 25.27 3.19 -1.31
N TYR A 143 25.20 1.88 -1.17
CA TYR A 143 26.18 1.12 -0.39
C TYR A 143 27.54 1.17 -1.09
N MET A 144 27.58 0.93 -2.41
CA MET A 144 28.80 1.02 -3.20
C MET A 144 29.43 2.43 -3.11
N GLU A 145 28.62 3.48 -3.27
CA GLU A 145 29.08 4.87 -3.16
C GLU A 145 29.68 5.19 -1.79
N LYS A 146 29.10 4.68 -0.70
CA LYS A 146 29.62 4.83 0.66
C LYS A 146 30.93 4.06 0.89
N SER A 147 31.16 3.02 0.13
CA SER A 147 32.35 2.16 0.20
C SER A 147 33.38 2.54 -0.86
N ASP A 148 33.23 3.71 -1.52
CA ASP A 148 34.08 4.21 -2.59
C ASP A 148 34.20 3.25 -3.79
N ILE A 149 33.19 2.38 -3.99
CA ILE A 149 33.12 1.44 -5.12
C ILE A 149 32.33 2.13 -6.25
N THR A 150 33.02 2.47 -7.34
CA THR A 150 32.42 3.23 -8.44
C THR A 150 31.93 2.37 -9.60
N SER A 151 32.32 1.10 -9.66
CA SER A 151 31.94 0.16 -10.71
C SER A 151 31.53 -1.20 -10.16
N LEU A 152 30.62 -1.87 -10.86
CA LEU A 152 30.26 -3.27 -10.54
C LEU A 152 31.45 -4.24 -10.74
N THR A 153 32.43 -3.90 -11.55
CA THR A 153 33.65 -4.71 -11.71
C THR A 153 34.51 -4.73 -10.46
N ASP A 154 34.48 -3.63 -9.69
CA ASP A 154 35.27 -3.48 -8.48
C ASP A 154 34.57 -4.09 -7.25
N LEU A 155 33.28 -4.41 -7.37
CA LEU A 155 32.50 -5.03 -6.29
C LEU A 155 32.95 -6.48 -6.09
N ALA A 156 33.55 -6.76 -4.94
CA ALA A 156 34.03 -8.10 -4.56
C ALA A 156 32.93 -8.92 -3.84
N VAL A 157 33.12 -10.24 -3.77
CA VAL A 157 32.21 -11.14 -3.03
C VAL A 157 32.12 -10.74 -1.55
N ALA A 158 33.24 -10.29 -0.95
CA ALA A 158 33.26 -9.83 0.44
C ALA A 158 32.31 -8.66 0.67
N ASP A 159 32.33 -7.65 -0.21
CA ASP A 159 31.46 -6.48 -0.14
C ASP A 159 29.97 -6.87 -0.23
N VAL A 160 29.65 -7.85 -1.07
CA VAL A 160 28.29 -8.37 -1.21
C VAL A 160 27.83 -9.08 0.04
N VAL A 161 28.70 -9.85 0.68
CA VAL A 161 28.41 -10.52 1.97
C VAL A 161 28.16 -9.46 3.05
N ASP A 162 29.03 -8.45 3.16
CA ASP A 162 28.89 -7.36 4.13
C ASP A 162 27.59 -6.58 3.89
N TYR A 163 27.26 -6.31 2.62
CA TYR A 163 25.98 -5.69 2.28
C TYR A 163 24.79 -6.53 2.74
N ILE A 164 24.79 -7.85 2.51
CA ILE A 164 23.71 -8.74 2.97
C ILE A 164 23.63 -8.75 4.49
N CYS A 165 24.77 -8.83 5.18
CA CYS A 165 24.84 -8.84 6.64
C CYS A 165 24.38 -7.51 7.26
N SER A 166 24.50 -6.38 6.56
CA SER A 166 24.02 -5.08 7.01
C SER A 166 22.48 -5.01 7.10
N TRP A 167 21.77 -5.94 6.45
CA TRP A 167 20.31 -5.99 6.45
C TRP A 167 19.76 -6.87 7.57
N PRO A 168 18.66 -6.45 8.25
CA PRO A 168 17.96 -7.31 9.19
C PRO A 168 17.56 -8.63 8.54
N GLN A 169 17.66 -9.74 9.28
CA GLN A 169 17.41 -11.10 8.79
C GLN A 169 16.07 -11.24 8.04
N LYS A 170 15.01 -10.57 8.51
CA LYS A 170 13.69 -10.55 7.87
C LYS A 170 13.68 -9.98 6.44
N HIS A 171 14.66 -9.15 6.07
CA HIS A 171 14.78 -8.51 4.76
C HIS A 171 15.77 -9.20 3.83
N GLN A 172 16.68 -10.03 4.36
CA GLN A 172 17.76 -10.66 3.57
C GLN A 172 17.25 -11.47 2.38
N ARG A 173 16.06 -12.11 2.50
CA ARG A 173 15.45 -12.84 1.37
C ARG A 173 15.15 -11.91 0.20
N ASN A 174 14.61 -10.73 0.44
CA ASN A 174 14.31 -9.76 -0.59
C ASN A 174 15.59 -9.20 -1.20
N VAL A 175 16.59 -8.92 -0.37
CA VAL A 175 17.93 -8.47 -0.80
C VAL A 175 18.56 -9.51 -1.73
N LEU A 176 18.57 -10.78 -1.36
CA LEU A 176 19.10 -11.87 -2.19
C LEU A 176 18.35 -12.03 -3.52
N CYS A 177 17.01 -11.88 -3.51
CA CYS A 177 16.21 -11.90 -4.73
C CYS A 177 16.62 -10.77 -5.69
N ILE A 178 16.83 -9.57 -5.13
CA ILE A 178 17.24 -8.38 -5.88
C ILE A 178 18.66 -8.56 -6.43
N LEU A 179 19.61 -8.98 -5.59
CA LEU A 179 21.01 -9.17 -5.99
C LEU A 179 21.15 -10.21 -7.10
N ARG A 180 20.43 -11.35 -6.99
CA ARG A 180 20.43 -12.36 -8.06
C ARG A 180 19.92 -11.82 -9.38
N ASN A 181 18.92 -10.95 -9.37
CA ASN A 181 18.39 -10.34 -10.59
C ASN A 181 19.41 -9.34 -11.18
N ILE A 182 20.01 -8.49 -10.34
CA ILE A 182 21.03 -7.51 -10.74
C ILE A 182 22.24 -8.21 -11.33
N PHE A 183 22.83 -9.16 -10.62
CA PHE A 183 24.07 -9.82 -11.06
C PHE A 183 23.86 -10.67 -12.31
N ARG A 184 22.69 -11.26 -12.49
CA ARG A 184 22.34 -11.96 -13.74
C ARG A 184 22.25 -10.99 -14.93
N TYR A 185 21.65 -9.82 -14.72
CA TYR A 185 21.53 -8.82 -15.78
C TYR A 185 22.89 -8.25 -16.22
N PHE A 186 23.77 -7.98 -15.26
CA PHE A 186 25.10 -7.43 -15.52
C PHE A 186 26.17 -8.52 -15.77
N GLU A 187 25.77 -9.78 -15.94
CA GLU A 187 26.62 -10.93 -16.24
C GLU A 187 27.79 -11.12 -15.24
N ARG A 188 27.58 -10.69 -13.97
CA ARG A 188 28.52 -10.94 -12.86
C ARG A 188 28.27 -12.33 -12.27
N GLU A 189 28.74 -13.36 -13.02
CA GLU A 189 28.53 -14.76 -12.65
C GLU A 189 29.17 -15.11 -11.30
N ASP A 190 30.34 -14.56 -11.00
CA ASP A 190 31.04 -14.73 -9.73
C ASP A 190 30.18 -14.29 -8.54
N LEU A 191 29.60 -13.09 -8.61
CA LEU A 191 28.70 -12.57 -7.57
C LEU A 191 27.36 -13.29 -7.57
N TYR A 192 26.85 -13.66 -8.75
CA TYR A 192 25.61 -14.41 -8.85
C TYR A 192 25.73 -15.76 -8.14
N PHE A 193 26.80 -16.54 -8.39
CA PHE A 193 27.01 -17.84 -7.74
C PHE A 193 27.24 -17.68 -6.23
N ALA A 194 27.93 -16.63 -5.80
CA ALA A 194 28.13 -16.35 -4.38
C ALA A 194 26.79 -16.18 -3.63
N VAL A 195 25.78 -15.53 -4.24
CA VAL A 195 24.47 -15.31 -3.61
C VAL A 195 23.44 -16.40 -3.92
N ALA A 196 23.63 -17.19 -4.99
CA ALA A 196 22.68 -18.21 -5.42
C ALA A 196 22.51 -19.33 -4.37
N GLY A 197 23.60 -19.74 -3.73
CA GLY A 197 23.61 -20.78 -2.69
C GLY A 197 23.07 -20.33 -1.33
N ILE A 198 22.88 -19.03 -1.10
CA ILE A 198 22.40 -18.52 0.20
C ILE A 198 20.88 -18.68 0.28
N HIS A 199 20.41 -19.54 1.17
CA HIS A 199 18.99 -19.76 1.44
C HIS A 199 18.65 -19.31 2.86
N PRO A 200 18.09 -18.10 3.05
CA PRO A 200 17.70 -17.64 4.38
C PRO A 200 16.66 -18.57 5.01
N TYR A 201 16.87 -18.92 6.25
CA TYR A 201 15.93 -19.74 7.00
C TYR A 201 14.56 -19.06 7.03
N ARG A 202 13.53 -19.81 6.69
CA ARG A 202 12.13 -19.41 6.80
C ARG A 202 11.47 -20.21 7.90
N ALA A 203 11.26 -19.62 9.06
CA ALA A 203 10.38 -20.21 10.06
C ALA A 203 8.98 -20.36 9.43
N LYS A 204 8.45 -21.60 9.42
CA LYS A 204 7.04 -21.81 9.12
C LYS A 204 6.24 -21.21 10.28
N ARG A 205 5.57 -20.09 10.02
CA ARG A 205 4.68 -19.48 11.01
C ARG A 205 3.31 -20.10 10.86
N ILE A 206 2.78 -20.66 11.94
CA ILE A 206 1.36 -20.94 12.06
C ILE A 206 0.69 -19.58 12.16
N VAL A 207 -0.27 -19.30 11.28
CA VAL A 207 -1.03 -18.05 11.33
C VAL A 207 -2.21 -18.30 12.28
N PRO A 208 -2.24 -17.66 13.46
CA PRO A 208 -3.32 -17.86 14.41
C PRO A 208 -4.62 -17.32 13.83
N MET A 209 -5.69 -18.07 13.99
CA MET A 209 -7.05 -17.64 13.69
C MET A 209 -7.59 -16.74 14.80
N PHE A 210 -8.66 -16.02 14.52
CA PHE A 210 -9.43 -15.35 15.56
C PHE A 210 -10.10 -16.39 16.46
N THR A 211 -10.06 -16.15 17.76
CA THR A 211 -10.85 -16.92 18.74
C THR A 211 -12.32 -16.57 18.64
N GLU A 212 -13.20 -17.36 19.24
CA GLU A 212 -14.64 -17.06 19.28
C GLU A 212 -14.92 -15.72 19.96
N ASP A 213 -14.22 -15.41 21.05
CA ASP A 213 -14.33 -14.13 21.76
C ASP A 213 -13.86 -12.97 20.89
N GLU A 214 -12.73 -13.13 20.17
CA GLU A 214 -12.25 -12.11 19.23
C GLU A 214 -13.25 -11.87 18.10
N VAL A 215 -13.91 -12.92 17.59
CA VAL A 215 -14.96 -12.80 16.58
C VAL A 215 -16.19 -12.07 17.14
N ALA A 216 -16.59 -12.34 18.38
CA ALA A 216 -17.68 -11.64 19.04
C ALA A 216 -17.37 -10.14 19.21
N ASN A 217 -16.18 -9.81 19.67
CA ASN A 217 -15.71 -8.42 19.83
C ASN A 217 -15.63 -7.69 18.49
N ILE A 218 -15.20 -8.37 17.42
CA ILE A 218 -15.20 -7.81 16.05
C ILE A 218 -16.62 -7.48 15.61
N LYS A 219 -17.59 -8.38 15.81
CA LYS A 219 -19.00 -8.15 15.45
C LYS A 219 -19.58 -6.95 16.20
N GLU A 220 -19.29 -6.82 17.49
CA GLU A 220 -19.70 -5.68 18.30
C GLU A 220 -19.08 -4.37 17.78
N ALA A 221 -17.78 -4.36 17.50
CA ALA A 221 -17.10 -3.20 16.95
C ALA A 221 -17.67 -2.78 15.59
N LEU A 222 -17.97 -3.73 14.70
CA LEU A 222 -18.56 -3.46 13.39
C LEU A 222 -19.98 -2.87 13.50
N SER A 223 -20.76 -3.26 14.51
CA SER A 223 -22.14 -2.79 14.67
C SER A 223 -22.23 -1.40 15.31
N SER A 224 -21.28 -1.02 16.16
CA SER A 224 -21.42 0.15 17.04
C SER A 224 -20.63 1.39 16.63
N CYS A 225 -19.49 1.23 15.95
CA CYS A 225 -18.51 2.32 15.84
C CYS A 225 -17.85 2.48 14.46
N VAL A 226 -18.32 1.78 13.43
CA VAL A 226 -17.64 1.70 12.13
C VAL A 226 -18.56 2.21 11.03
N SER A 227 -18.04 3.00 10.09
CA SER A 227 -18.78 3.39 8.89
C SER A 227 -19.16 2.18 8.05
N HIS A 228 -20.25 2.25 7.30
CA HIS A 228 -20.68 1.17 6.42
C HIS A 228 -19.62 0.84 5.36
N ARG A 229 -18.88 1.85 4.90
CA ARG A 229 -17.72 1.66 4.00
C ARG A 229 -16.66 0.75 4.62
N ASP A 230 -16.23 1.09 5.83
CA ASP A 230 -15.13 0.41 6.50
C ASP A 230 -15.55 -1.00 6.94
N ALA A 231 -16.81 -1.16 7.36
CA ALA A 231 -17.41 -2.46 7.66
C ALA A 231 -17.44 -3.36 6.41
N ALA A 232 -17.88 -2.85 5.26
CA ALA A 232 -17.91 -3.60 4.01
C ALA A 232 -16.50 -4.04 3.57
N ILE A 233 -15.50 -3.15 3.64
CA ILE A 233 -14.10 -3.47 3.34
C ILE A 233 -13.57 -4.59 4.26
N PHE A 234 -13.86 -4.50 5.54
CA PHE A 234 -13.45 -5.50 6.53
C PHE A 234 -14.12 -6.86 6.27
N LEU A 235 -15.45 -6.86 6.06
CA LEU A 235 -16.22 -8.08 5.81
C LEU A 235 -15.81 -8.78 4.51
N LEU A 236 -15.53 -8.03 3.44
CA LEU A 236 -14.97 -8.60 2.20
C LEU A 236 -13.67 -9.36 2.48
N GLY A 237 -12.78 -8.79 3.30
CA GLY A 237 -11.54 -9.46 3.68
C GLY A 237 -11.77 -10.69 4.58
N LEU A 238 -12.63 -10.56 5.59
CA LEU A 238 -12.86 -11.58 6.61
C LEU A 238 -13.61 -12.80 6.05
N THR A 239 -14.63 -12.57 5.23
CA THR A 239 -15.53 -13.63 4.75
C THR A 239 -15.01 -14.28 3.47
N THR A 240 -14.57 -13.47 2.49
CA THR A 240 -14.16 -13.98 1.16
C THR A 240 -12.65 -14.13 1.01
N GLY A 241 -11.88 -13.55 1.89
CA GLY A 241 -10.42 -13.50 1.76
C GLY A 241 -9.93 -12.63 0.59
N MET A 242 -10.75 -11.68 0.10
CA MET A 242 -10.38 -10.80 -1.02
C MET A 242 -9.10 -10.01 -0.70
N ARG A 243 -8.23 -9.84 -1.71
CA ARG A 243 -7.00 -9.05 -1.52
C ARG A 243 -7.31 -7.55 -1.45
N ALA A 244 -6.55 -6.81 -0.66
CA ALA A 244 -6.72 -5.37 -0.52
C ALA A 244 -6.72 -4.62 -1.86
N VAL A 245 -5.87 -5.02 -2.81
CA VAL A 245 -5.83 -4.39 -4.14
C VAL A 245 -7.11 -4.66 -4.94
N ASP A 246 -7.72 -5.82 -4.79
CA ASP A 246 -8.95 -6.18 -5.48
C ASP A 246 -10.15 -5.46 -4.84
N VAL A 247 -10.16 -5.31 -3.50
CA VAL A 247 -11.17 -4.49 -2.80
C VAL A 247 -11.12 -3.03 -3.24
N VAL A 248 -9.92 -2.45 -3.36
CA VAL A 248 -9.74 -1.05 -3.78
C VAL A 248 -10.22 -0.84 -5.23
N ASN A 249 -10.00 -1.82 -6.09
CA ASN A 249 -10.35 -1.74 -7.51
C ASN A 249 -11.77 -2.25 -7.83
N LEU A 250 -12.53 -2.70 -6.82
CA LEU A 250 -13.89 -3.21 -7.01
C LEU A 250 -14.81 -2.13 -7.59
N ARG A 251 -15.55 -2.47 -8.63
CA ARG A 251 -16.46 -1.56 -9.34
C ARG A 251 -17.91 -1.85 -9.00
N LEU A 252 -18.76 -0.87 -9.18
CA LEU A 252 -20.20 -1.02 -8.99
C LEU A 252 -20.79 -2.07 -9.97
N SER A 253 -20.23 -2.16 -11.18
CA SER A 253 -20.60 -3.17 -12.17
C SER A 253 -20.19 -4.60 -11.84
N ASP A 254 -19.27 -4.79 -10.90
CA ASP A 254 -18.81 -6.12 -10.48
C ASP A 254 -19.79 -6.80 -9.51
N ILE A 255 -20.79 -6.06 -9.00
CA ILE A 255 -21.77 -6.54 -8.03
C ILE A 255 -23.09 -6.88 -8.76
N ASP A 256 -23.41 -8.15 -8.80
CA ASP A 256 -24.71 -8.63 -9.27
C ASP A 256 -25.65 -8.81 -8.07
N TRP A 257 -26.47 -7.80 -7.81
CA TRP A 257 -27.43 -7.79 -6.70
C TRP A 257 -28.54 -8.82 -6.88
N LYS A 258 -28.89 -9.17 -8.12
CA LYS A 258 -29.95 -10.11 -8.42
C LYS A 258 -29.55 -11.56 -8.15
N ASN A 259 -28.31 -11.89 -8.54
CA ASN A 259 -27.75 -13.23 -8.36
C ASN A 259 -26.91 -13.36 -7.07
N GLU A 260 -26.83 -12.28 -6.27
CA GLU A 260 -26.08 -12.21 -5.02
C GLU A 260 -24.62 -12.66 -5.18
N THR A 261 -23.95 -12.13 -6.23
CA THR A 261 -22.56 -12.46 -6.54
C THR A 261 -21.70 -11.22 -6.80
N ILE A 262 -20.40 -11.38 -6.57
CA ILE A 262 -19.37 -10.41 -6.92
C ILE A 262 -18.45 -11.07 -7.93
N PHE A 263 -18.38 -10.53 -9.15
CA PHE A 263 -17.56 -11.04 -10.24
C PHE A 263 -16.51 -10.02 -10.65
N PHE A 264 -15.23 -10.37 -10.54
CA PHE A 264 -14.14 -9.46 -10.89
C PHE A 264 -12.89 -10.21 -11.36
N GLN A 265 -11.99 -9.51 -12.04
CA GLN A 265 -10.66 -9.99 -12.39
C GLN A 265 -9.64 -9.59 -11.33
N GLN A 266 -8.91 -10.55 -10.78
CA GLN A 266 -7.90 -10.27 -9.76
C GLN A 266 -6.74 -9.46 -10.35
N SER A 267 -6.43 -8.34 -9.72
CA SER A 267 -5.36 -7.41 -10.14
C SER A 267 -3.96 -8.05 -10.15
N LYS A 268 -3.71 -9.06 -9.29
CA LYS A 268 -2.38 -9.67 -9.16
C LYS A 268 -2.16 -10.85 -10.09
N THR A 269 -3.19 -11.65 -10.36
CA THR A 269 -3.07 -12.93 -11.09
C THR A 269 -3.78 -12.92 -12.43
N GLY A 270 -4.67 -11.95 -12.67
CA GLY A 270 -5.52 -11.89 -13.84
C GLY A 270 -6.65 -12.94 -13.85
N ASN A 271 -6.77 -13.76 -12.81
CA ASN A 271 -7.81 -14.76 -12.74
C ASN A 271 -9.18 -14.13 -12.50
N ALA A 272 -10.19 -14.58 -13.23
CA ALA A 272 -11.58 -14.27 -12.95
C ALA A 272 -12.04 -15.01 -11.69
N VAL A 273 -12.71 -14.33 -10.79
CA VAL A 273 -13.23 -14.87 -9.53
C VAL A 273 -14.68 -14.46 -9.36
N CYS A 274 -15.52 -15.44 -8.99
CA CYS A 274 -16.90 -15.21 -8.60
C CYS A 274 -17.04 -15.56 -7.11
N LEU A 275 -17.48 -14.60 -6.31
CA LEU A 275 -17.66 -14.73 -4.87
C LEU A 275 -19.13 -14.52 -4.49
N PRO A 276 -19.65 -15.15 -3.43
CA PRO A 276 -20.98 -14.87 -2.94
C PRO A 276 -21.04 -13.47 -2.31
N LEU A 277 -22.08 -12.74 -2.61
CA LEU A 277 -22.45 -11.50 -1.92
C LEU A 277 -23.31 -11.89 -0.71
N THR A 278 -22.67 -12.17 0.43
CA THR A 278 -23.40 -12.53 1.64
C THR A 278 -24.23 -11.36 2.15
N THR A 279 -25.28 -11.63 2.91
CA THR A 279 -26.20 -10.62 3.46
C THR A 279 -25.47 -9.50 4.20
N ASP A 280 -24.47 -9.83 5.02
CA ASP A 280 -23.70 -8.83 5.79
C ASP A 280 -22.89 -7.93 4.89
N ILE A 281 -22.22 -8.49 3.87
CA ILE A 281 -21.45 -7.73 2.88
C ILE A 281 -22.39 -6.86 2.06
N GLY A 282 -23.47 -7.46 1.53
CA GLY A 282 -24.44 -6.77 0.69
C GLY A 282 -25.09 -5.60 1.42
N ASN A 283 -25.56 -5.80 2.64
CA ASN A 283 -26.17 -4.75 3.45
C ASN A 283 -25.18 -3.62 3.76
N SER A 284 -23.93 -3.94 4.08
CA SER A 284 -22.93 -2.92 4.36
C SER A 284 -22.58 -2.10 3.11
N ILE A 285 -22.41 -2.74 1.94
CA ILE A 285 -22.18 -2.03 0.67
C ILE A 285 -23.39 -1.19 0.28
N TYR A 286 -24.60 -1.75 0.40
CA TYR A 286 -25.83 -1.05 0.05
C TYR A 286 -26.03 0.22 0.88
N ARG A 287 -25.90 0.11 2.22
CA ARG A 287 -25.99 1.28 3.11
C ARG A 287 -24.91 2.29 2.82
N TYR A 288 -23.67 1.83 2.60
CA TYR A 288 -22.59 2.74 2.21
C TYR A 288 -22.92 3.53 0.93
N ILE A 289 -23.45 2.86 -0.10
CA ILE A 289 -23.79 3.52 -1.38
C ILE A 289 -24.89 4.56 -1.18
N LEU A 290 -25.89 4.26 -0.35
CA LEU A 290 -27.03 5.16 -0.14
C LEU A 290 -26.73 6.32 0.80
N GLU A 291 -26.02 6.06 1.87
CA GLU A 291 -25.92 6.98 3.01
C GLU A 291 -24.57 7.71 3.09
N GLU A 292 -23.46 7.06 2.70
CA GLU A 292 -22.12 7.59 2.96
C GLU A 292 -21.31 7.89 1.70
N ARG A 293 -21.59 7.19 0.59
CA ARG A 293 -20.76 7.30 -0.62
C ARG A 293 -20.88 8.68 -1.25
N PRO A 294 -19.76 9.41 -1.47
CA PRO A 294 -19.79 10.69 -2.15
C PRO A 294 -20.43 10.58 -3.54
N LYS A 295 -21.28 11.55 -3.89
CA LYS A 295 -21.97 11.62 -5.18
C LYS A 295 -21.04 12.22 -6.26
N VAL A 296 -20.11 11.40 -6.74
CA VAL A 296 -19.16 11.75 -7.79
C VAL A 296 -19.24 10.74 -8.94
N ASN A 297 -18.83 11.15 -10.13
CA ASN A 297 -18.79 10.27 -11.30
C ASN A 297 -17.52 9.40 -11.24
N ASP A 298 -17.57 8.36 -10.42
CA ASP A 298 -16.54 7.34 -10.27
C ASP A 298 -17.23 5.99 -10.10
N ASP A 299 -16.83 4.98 -10.85
CA ASP A 299 -17.46 3.65 -10.86
C ASP A 299 -16.89 2.69 -9.78
N HIS A 300 -15.83 3.09 -9.07
CA HIS A 300 -15.34 2.29 -7.94
C HIS A 300 -16.36 2.24 -6.80
N VAL A 301 -16.51 1.07 -6.18
CA VAL A 301 -17.38 0.92 -5.01
C VAL A 301 -16.90 1.82 -3.89
N PHE A 302 -15.64 1.71 -3.51
CA PHE A 302 -15.09 2.39 -2.35
C PHE A 302 -14.31 3.65 -2.70
N LEU A 303 -14.77 4.76 -2.18
CA LEU A 303 -14.16 6.07 -2.36
C LEU A 303 -13.57 6.58 -1.04
N ARG A 304 -12.74 7.61 -1.14
CA ARG A 304 -12.25 8.34 0.03
C ARG A 304 -13.43 9.05 0.72
N SER A 305 -13.45 9.01 2.04
CA SER A 305 -14.45 9.72 2.86
C SER A 305 -14.20 11.23 2.97
N GLN A 306 -13.04 11.69 2.54
CA GLN A 306 -12.64 13.08 2.57
C GLN A 306 -12.20 13.53 1.18
N ALA A 307 -12.50 14.78 0.84
CA ALA A 307 -12.07 15.37 -0.42
C ALA A 307 -10.52 15.33 -0.56
N PRO A 308 -10.03 15.16 -1.79
CA PRO A 308 -10.78 14.92 -3.01
C PRO A 308 -11.46 13.55 -3.03
N PHE A 309 -12.76 13.53 -3.35
CA PHE A 309 -13.55 12.29 -3.43
C PHE A 309 -13.20 11.53 -4.69
N ARG A 310 -12.37 10.51 -4.55
CA ARG A 310 -11.91 9.62 -5.63
C ARG A 310 -11.73 8.21 -5.08
N SER A 311 -11.48 7.26 -5.95
CA SER A 311 -11.15 5.88 -5.56
C SER A 311 -10.02 5.82 -4.53
N LEU A 312 -10.00 4.77 -3.75
CA LEU A 312 -8.91 4.54 -2.78
C LEU A 312 -7.61 4.28 -3.53
N GLU A 313 -6.57 5.04 -3.20
CA GLU A 313 -5.24 4.85 -3.77
C GLU A 313 -4.45 3.84 -2.93
N GLY A 314 -4.21 2.69 -3.52
CA GLY A 314 -3.38 1.66 -2.93
C GLY A 314 -4.00 0.94 -1.72
N HIS A 315 -3.40 -0.16 -1.38
CA HIS A 315 -3.88 -1.07 -0.33
C HIS A 315 -3.58 -0.61 1.12
N SER A 316 -2.81 0.46 1.30
CA SER A 316 -2.48 0.99 2.65
C SER A 316 -3.70 1.50 3.40
N THR A 317 -4.70 2.04 2.69
CA THR A 317 -5.97 2.48 3.30
C THR A 317 -6.71 1.30 3.93
N CYS A 318 -6.78 0.16 3.24
CA CYS A 318 -7.38 -1.05 3.79
C CYS A 318 -6.64 -1.53 5.05
N TYR A 319 -5.31 -1.42 5.08
CA TYR A 319 -4.53 -1.74 6.29
C TYR A 319 -4.93 -0.86 7.47
N CYS A 320 -5.06 0.45 7.27
CA CYS A 320 -5.47 1.38 8.33
C CYS A 320 -6.89 1.07 8.83
N ILE A 321 -7.84 0.82 7.91
CA ILE A 321 -9.22 0.47 8.24
C ILE A 321 -9.25 -0.79 9.11
N VAL A 322 -8.63 -1.87 8.65
CA VAL A 322 -8.59 -3.14 9.38
C VAL A 322 -7.91 -2.97 10.74
N SER A 323 -6.78 -2.25 10.80
CA SER A 323 -6.08 -1.98 12.06
C SER A 323 -6.95 -1.25 13.07
N ASN A 324 -7.68 -0.23 12.61
CA ASN A 324 -8.58 0.54 13.48
C ASN A 324 -9.73 -0.30 14.03
N ILE A 325 -10.32 -1.17 13.19
CA ILE A 325 -11.41 -2.06 13.63
C ILE A 325 -10.91 -3.07 14.64
N LEU A 326 -9.77 -3.73 14.37
CA LEU A 326 -9.18 -4.70 15.28
C LEU A 326 -8.77 -4.08 16.62
N GLN A 327 -8.23 -2.86 16.62
CA GLN A 327 -7.91 -2.12 17.85
C GLN A 327 -9.18 -1.80 18.65
N ARG A 328 -10.26 -1.37 17.99
CA ARG A 328 -11.55 -1.13 18.65
C ARG A 328 -12.15 -2.39 19.24
N ALA A 329 -11.96 -3.53 18.59
CA ALA A 329 -12.34 -4.85 19.10
C ALA A 329 -11.40 -5.36 20.21
N GLY A 330 -10.41 -4.56 20.67
CA GLY A 330 -9.49 -4.94 21.72
C GLY A 330 -8.45 -6.00 21.32
N ILE A 331 -8.31 -6.29 20.02
CA ILE A 331 -7.40 -7.32 19.54
C ILE A 331 -5.97 -6.79 19.51
N GLN A 332 -5.07 -7.53 20.15
CA GLN A 332 -3.65 -7.18 20.19
C GLN A 332 -2.95 -7.65 18.91
N LYS A 333 -2.02 -6.83 18.44
CA LYS A 333 -1.23 -7.14 17.24
C LYS A 333 -0.24 -8.29 17.47
N ASP A 334 0.42 -8.30 18.61
CA ASP A 334 1.48 -9.23 18.96
C ASP A 334 2.42 -9.53 17.77
N ASP A 335 2.80 -10.79 17.57
CA ASP A 335 3.56 -11.26 16.41
C ASP A 335 2.70 -11.67 15.21
N ARG A 336 1.41 -11.34 15.22
CA ARG A 336 0.45 -11.71 14.17
C ARG A 336 0.72 -10.94 12.87
N ILE A 337 0.47 -11.59 11.74
CA ILE A 337 0.31 -10.89 10.47
C ILE A 337 -0.90 -9.97 10.62
N TRP A 338 -0.80 -8.71 10.15
CA TRP A 338 -1.80 -7.70 10.40
C TRP A 338 -2.44 -7.16 9.12
N GLY A 339 -3.62 -6.55 9.25
CA GLY A 339 -4.34 -5.95 8.12
C GLY A 339 -5.07 -6.98 7.26
N MET A 340 -5.31 -6.66 6.00
CA MET A 340 -6.06 -7.53 5.06
C MET A 340 -5.45 -8.93 4.90
N CYS A 341 -4.14 -9.07 5.06
CA CYS A 341 -3.49 -10.38 5.03
C CYS A 341 -3.97 -11.27 6.17
N MET A 342 -4.17 -10.73 7.38
CA MET A 342 -4.71 -11.47 8.51
C MET A 342 -6.13 -11.96 8.24
N LEU A 343 -6.99 -11.07 7.72
CA LEU A 343 -8.38 -11.44 7.39
C LEU A 343 -8.43 -12.56 6.35
N ARG A 344 -7.61 -12.45 5.30
CA ARG A 344 -7.51 -13.47 4.27
C ARG A 344 -7.00 -14.82 4.80
N HIS A 345 -5.99 -14.80 5.68
CA HIS A 345 -5.51 -16.00 6.34
C HIS A 345 -6.59 -16.62 7.23
N ASN A 346 -7.32 -15.79 7.98
CA ASN A 346 -8.44 -16.26 8.79
C ASN A 346 -9.53 -16.90 7.93
N ALA A 347 -9.96 -16.24 6.84
CA ALA A 347 -10.94 -16.79 5.91
C ALA A 347 -10.51 -18.15 5.34
N ALA A 348 -9.26 -18.24 4.89
CA ALA A 348 -8.72 -19.50 4.35
C ALA A 348 -8.65 -20.60 5.40
N SER A 349 -8.19 -20.30 6.62
CA SER A 349 -8.11 -21.28 7.70
C SER A 349 -9.51 -21.73 8.16
N THR A 350 -10.49 -20.82 8.21
CA THR A 350 -11.89 -21.17 8.48
C THR A 350 -12.47 -22.11 7.41
N MET A 351 -12.16 -21.89 6.13
CA MET A 351 -12.58 -22.77 5.06
C MET A 351 -11.97 -24.18 5.20
N VAL A 352 -10.69 -24.27 5.58
CA VAL A 352 -10.02 -25.55 5.84
C VAL A 352 -10.67 -26.28 7.03
N GLN A 353 -10.92 -25.59 8.13
CA GLN A 353 -11.60 -26.17 9.31
C GLN A 353 -13.01 -26.66 9.01
N ASN A 354 -13.70 -26.02 8.06
CA ASN A 354 -15.02 -26.47 7.58
C ASN A 354 -14.90 -27.55 6.47
N SER A 355 -13.74 -28.19 6.34
CA SER A 355 -13.48 -29.28 5.41
C SER A 355 -13.75 -28.94 3.93
N ILE A 356 -13.62 -27.66 3.54
CA ILE A 356 -13.75 -27.25 2.14
C ILE A 356 -12.50 -27.76 1.38
N PRO A 357 -12.66 -28.42 0.22
CA PRO A 357 -11.54 -28.92 -0.55
C PRO A 357 -10.52 -27.84 -0.91
N LEU A 358 -9.22 -28.14 -0.78
CA LEU A 358 -8.14 -27.16 -1.04
C LEU A 358 -8.19 -26.57 -2.44
N ALA A 359 -8.63 -27.34 -3.44
CA ALA A 359 -8.82 -26.85 -4.80
C ALA A 359 -9.89 -25.75 -4.86
N THR A 360 -10.99 -25.92 -4.12
CA THR A 360 -12.06 -24.92 -4.00
C THR A 360 -11.56 -23.66 -3.27
N ILE A 361 -10.83 -23.85 -2.17
CA ILE A 361 -10.21 -22.71 -1.44
C ILE A 361 -9.24 -21.96 -2.35
N ALA A 362 -8.40 -22.69 -3.11
CA ALA A 362 -7.48 -22.08 -4.07
C ALA A 362 -8.23 -21.27 -5.15
N ALA A 363 -9.36 -21.78 -5.66
CA ALA A 363 -10.20 -21.09 -6.62
C ALA A 363 -10.83 -19.81 -6.02
N ILE A 364 -11.44 -19.90 -4.82
CA ILE A 364 -12.02 -18.76 -4.10
C ILE A 364 -10.98 -17.67 -3.87
N LEU A 365 -9.80 -18.07 -3.41
CA LEU A 365 -8.71 -17.13 -3.17
C LEU A 365 -8.02 -16.66 -4.47
N GLY A 366 -8.31 -17.28 -5.61
CA GLY A 366 -7.66 -16.99 -6.90
C GLY A 366 -6.17 -17.28 -6.86
N HIS A 367 -5.79 -18.43 -6.31
CA HIS A 367 -4.43 -18.96 -6.39
C HIS A 367 -4.23 -19.69 -7.72
N ALA A 368 -3.08 -19.54 -8.34
CA ALA A 368 -2.75 -20.26 -9.57
C ALA A 368 -2.59 -21.79 -9.37
N GLY A 369 -2.55 -22.24 -8.10
CA GLY A 369 -2.43 -23.66 -7.73
C GLY A 369 -2.56 -23.86 -6.23
N THR A 370 -2.73 -25.10 -5.81
CA THR A 370 -2.96 -25.50 -4.41
C THR A 370 -1.74 -25.24 -3.51
N ARG A 371 -0.51 -25.30 -4.05
CA ARG A 371 0.74 -25.15 -3.29
C ARG A 371 0.80 -23.88 -2.43
N THR A 372 0.16 -22.79 -2.86
CA THR A 372 0.07 -21.56 -2.06
C THR A 372 -1.00 -21.63 -0.98
N THR A 373 -1.90 -22.63 -1.07
CA THR A 373 -2.97 -22.88 -0.11
C THR A 373 -2.54 -23.91 0.94
N ASP A 374 -1.51 -24.71 0.66
CA ASP A 374 -0.97 -25.75 1.57
C ASP A 374 -0.53 -25.20 2.92
N ILE A 375 -0.19 -23.90 3.00
CA ILE A 375 0.18 -23.23 4.26
C ILE A 375 -0.94 -23.25 5.30
N TYR A 376 -2.20 -23.39 4.87
CA TYR A 376 -3.36 -23.43 5.76
C TYR A 376 -3.65 -24.80 6.34
N ILE A 377 -3.11 -25.88 5.74
CA ILE A 377 -3.26 -27.25 6.26
C ILE A 377 -2.66 -27.37 7.66
N THR A 378 -1.53 -26.70 7.90
CA THR A 378 -0.86 -26.72 9.21
C THR A 378 -1.64 -26.02 10.31
N ALA A 379 -2.66 -25.21 9.98
CA ALA A 379 -3.55 -24.56 10.92
C ALA A 379 -4.75 -25.45 11.33
N ASP A 380 -4.95 -26.55 10.61
CA ASP A 380 -6.06 -27.49 10.83
C ASP A 380 -5.71 -28.56 11.86
N ILE A 381 -5.53 -28.13 13.10
CA ILE A 381 -5.12 -29.02 14.21
C ILE A 381 -6.18 -30.11 14.48
N ASN A 382 -7.47 -29.83 14.21
CA ASN A 382 -8.53 -30.78 14.50
C ASN A 382 -8.49 -31.96 13.54
N ASN A 383 -8.49 -31.71 12.23
CA ASN A 383 -8.38 -32.76 11.23
C ASN A 383 -7.00 -33.46 11.25
N LEU A 384 -5.94 -32.74 11.62
CA LEU A 384 -4.61 -33.35 11.82
C LEU A 384 -4.59 -34.32 13.02
N LYS A 385 -5.34 -34.07 14.10
CA LYS A 385 -5.46 -34.99 15.22
C LYS A 385 -6.18 -36.29 14.83
N GLU A 386 -7.13 -36.22 13.91
CA GLU A 386 -7.81 -37.43 13.39
C GLU A 386 -6.89 -38.30 12.53
N CYS A 387 -5.87 -37.69 11.94
CA CYS A 387 -4.83 -38.41 11.16
C CYS A 387 -3.75 -39.09 12.03
N VAL A 388 -3.76 -38.86 13.36
CA VAL A 388 -2.76 -39.46 14.24
C VAL A 388 -3.13 -40.93 14.48
N LEU A 389 -2.21 -41.84 14.13
CA LEU A 389 -2.36 -43.26 14.43
C LEU A 389 -2.47 -43.44 15.97
N PRO A 390 -3.44 -44.23 16.44
CA PRO A 390 -3.57 -44.46 17.87
C PRO A 390 -2.32 -45.16 18.39
N LEU A 391 -1.67 -44.52 19.37
CA LEU A 391 -0.47 -45.05 20.01
C LEU A 391 -0.84 -46.15 21.03
N VAL A 392 -1.54 -47.18 20.58
CA VAL A 392 -1.96 -48.31 21.41
C VAL A 392 -0.69 -49.06 21.83
N GLY A 393 -0.42 -49.11 23.14
CA GLY A 393 0.70 -49.88 23.70
C GLY A 393 2.01 -49.06 23.91
N ILE A 394 2.03 -47.76 23.62
CA ILE A 394 3.19 -46.93 23.91
C ILE A 394 2.93 -46.16 25.22
N SER A 395 3.56 -46.57 26.31
CA SER A 395 3.55 -45.83 27.57
C SER A 395 4.43 -44.60 27.47
N ARG A 396 3.87 -43.44 27.81
CA ARG A 396 4.62 -42.16 27.93
C ARG A 396 5.68 -42.32 29.04
N LYS A 397 6.95 -42.34 28.67
CA LYS A 397 8.01 -42.14 29.68
C LYS A 397 7.90 -40.69 30.18
N VAL A 398 7.36 -40.50 31.36
CA VAL A 398 7.47 -39.25 32.10
C VAL A 398 8.90 -39.27 32.66
N ASN A 399 9.77 -38.43 32.14
CA ASN A 399 11.05 -38.15 32.79
C ASN A 399 10.76 -37.39 34.10
N PRO A 400 11.39 -37.77 35.20
CA PRO A 400 11.18 -37.13 36.52
C PRO A 400 11.64 -35.68 36.54
#